data_5af6bd9f1b1f04f85a00f6c09e641401
#
_entry.id   5af6bd9f1b1f04f85a00f6c09e641401
#
_cell.length_a   1.000
_cell.length_b   1.000
_cell.length_c   1.000
_cell.angle_alpha   90.00
_cell.angle_beta   90.00
_cell.angle_gamma   90.00
#
_symmetry.space_group_name_H-M   'P 1'
#
loop_
_entity.id
_entity.type
_entity.pdbx_description
1 polymer ?
#
loop_
_entity_poly.entity_id
_entity_poly.type
_entity_poly.pdbx_seq_one_letter_code
_entity_poly.pdbx_strand_id
1 'polypeptide(L)'
;MAAKNLITFHRVAIFTGCLVSLFFTGCANQQFTKGSYDDIAEDRLLDDKFNESDMRRIADFMAESLGNSALVQKMKKRPVVMVTLVKNRSQEHIDMKSMTDKMRVALIKSGKFQFTEKANRAEIAEEVDYQTQSGYVDPSSARRIGKQIGAEYFLTGEITDRVQEVGKEKYVYYKATFNLTNIESGLLDWTDEKELRKFYKKRSVGM
;
A
#
# COMPACT_ATOMS: atom_id res chain seq x y z
N MET A 1 56.30 17.18 -55.07
CA MET A 1 56.19 16.72 -53.67
C MET A 1 54.92 17.13 -52.97
N ALA A 2 54.10 18.10 -53.43
CA ALA A 2 52.91 18.59 -52.74
C ALA A 2 51.65 17.71 -52.88
N ALA A 3 51.51 16.94 -53.98
CA ALA A 3 50.28 16.16 -54.23
C ALA A 3 50.13 14.87 -53.41
N LYS A 4 51.23 14.27 -52.93
CA LYS A 4 51.20 13.05 -52.11
C LYS A 4 50.74 13.32 -50.64
N ASN A 5 50.99 14.50 -50.11
CA ASN A 5 50.60 14.85 -48.73
C ASN A 5 49.11 15.21 -48.60
N LEU A 6 48.49 15.67 -49.69
CA LEU A 6 47.07 16.05 -49.65
C LEU A 6 46.15 14.82 -49.63
N ILE A 7 46.53 13.72 -50.29
CA ILE A 7 45.74 12.46 -50.31
C ILE A 7 45.84 11.74 -48.96
N THR A 8 47.01 11.83 -48.29
CA THR A 8 47.17 11.22 -46.96
C THR A 8 46.37 11.96 -45.92
N PHE A 9 46.27 13.30 -45.99
CA PHE A 9 45.47 14.10 -45.05
C PHE A 9 43.96 13.83 -45.20
N HIS A 10 43.44 13.67 -46.41
CA HIS A 10 42.03 13.33 -46.65
C HIS A 10 41.66 11.94 -46.15
N ARG A 11 42.54 10.95 -46.29
CA ARG A 11 42.28 9.58 -45.80
C ARG A 11 42.29 9.49 -44.29
N VAL A 12 43.13 10.24 -43.58
CA VAL A 12 43.16 10.31 -42.10
C VAL A 12 41.94 11.03 -41.59
N ALA A 13 41.48 12.12 -42.22
CA ALA A 13 40.30 12.88 -41.81
C ALA A 13 38.99 12.03 -41.98
N ILE A 14 38.91 11.24 -43.05
CA ILE A 14 37.73 10.35 -43.26
C ILE A 14 37.70 9.19 -42.24
N PHE A 15 38.86 8.63 -41.88
CA PHE A 15 38.94 7.56 -40.88
C PHE A 15 38.65 8.07 -39.49
N THR A 16 39.05 9.28 -39.10
CA THR A 16 38.79 9.90 -37.83
C THR A 16 37.31 10.29 -37.70
N GLY A 17 36.69 10.77 -38.77
CA GLY A 17 35.24 11.09 -38.83
C GLY A 17 34.34 9.86 -38.67
N CYS A 18 34.75 8.70 -39.23
CA CYS A 18 33.97 7.45 -39.12
C CYS A 18 34.09 6.80 -37.73
N LEU A 19 35.20 7.04 -37.01
CA LEU A 19 35.40 6.49 -35.66
C LEU A 19 34.62 7.27 -34.59
N VAL A 20 34.32 8.56 -34.81
CA VAL A 20 33.57 9.40 -33.87
C VAL A 20 32.06 9.17 -33.99
N SER A 21 31.54 8.71 -35.12
CA SER A 21 30.09 8.44 -35.31
C SER A 21 29.62 7.13 -34.67
N LEU A 22 30.48 6.28 -34.13
CA LEU A 22 30.13 5.01 -33.50
C LEU A 22 29.77 5.11 -32.01
N PHE A 23 29.91 6.30 -31.39
CA PHE A 23 29.62 6.48 -29.95
C PHE A 23 28.27 7.10 -29.61
N PHE A 24 27.41 7.38 -30.61
CA PHE A 24 26.02 7.79 -30.41
C PHE A 24 25.07 6.60 -30.50
N THR A 25 25.35 5.49 -29.82
CA THR A 25 24.31 4.54 -29.47
C THR A 25 23.49 5.17 -28.37
N GLY A 26 22.52 5.98 -28.75
CA GLY A 26 21.56 6.56 -27.82
C GLY A 26 20.88 5.45 -27.03
N CYS A 27 20.83 5.56 -25.73
CA CYS A 27 19.93 4.77 -24.89
C CYS A 27 18.53 4.94 -25.45
N ALA A 28 18.02 3.90 -26.10
CA ALA A 28 16.62 3.84 -26.49
C ALA A 28 15.81 3.89 -25.18
N ASN A 29 15.20 5.03 -24.87
CA ASN A 29 14.24 5.14 -23.81
C ASN A 29 13.09 4.18 -24.16
N GLN A 30 12.98 3.08 -23.43
CA GLN A 30 11.82 2.20 -23.54
C GLN A 30 10.59 2.97 -23.02
N GLN A 31 9.75 3.43 -23.95
CA GLN A 31 8.47 4.03 -23.62
C GLN A 31 7.39 2.95 -23.60
N PHE A 32 6.61 2.93 -22.52
CA PHE A 32 5.41 2.11 -22.46
C PHE A 32 4.35 2.72 -23.40
N THR A 33 4.12 2.08 -24.56
CA THR A 33 3.23 2.60 -25.61
C THR A 33 1.87 1.94 -25.64
N LYS A 34 1.68 0.82 -24.91
CA LYS A 34 0.44 0.06 -24.89
C LYS A 34 0.17 -0.46 -23.48
N GLY A 35 -1.05 -0.27 -23.00
CA GLY A 35 -1.54 -0.80 -21.73
C GLY A 35 -2.92 -1.43 -21.91
N SER A 36 -3.31 -2.30 -20.96
CA SER A 36 -4.64 -2.87 -20.83
C SER A 36 -4.97 -3.02 -19.35
N TYR A 37 -6.27 -3.10 -19.04
CA TYR A 37 -6.69 -3.53 -17.70
C TYR A 37 -6.36 -5.01 -17.51
N ASP A 38 -5.99 -5.35 -16.30
CA ASP A 38 -5.58 -6.68 -15.90
C ASP A 38 -6.43 -7.19 -14.73
N ASP A 39 -6.52 -8.50 -14.54
CA ASP A 39 -7.29 -9.06 -13.43
C ASP A 39 -6.54 -8.84 -12.11
N ILE A 40 -7.09 -7.96 -11.29
CA ILE A 40 -6.53 -7.62 -9.98
C ILE A 40 -6.63 -8.79 -8.98
N ALA A 41 -7.49 -9.78 -9.23
CA ALA A 41 -7.62 -10.95 -8.37
C ALA A 41 -6.45 -11.94 -8.53
N GLU A 42 -5.73 -11.87 -9.65
CA GLU A 42 -4.57 -12.70 -9.91
C GLU A 42 -3.35 -12.22 -9.10
N ASP A 43 -2.72 -13.13 -8.35
CA ASP A 43 -1.49 -12.80 -7.61
C ASP A 43 -0.29 -12.70 -8.55
N ARG A 44 0.37 -11.55 -8.57
CA ARG A 44 1.54 -11.30 -9.42
C ARG A 44 2.76 -10.91 -8.61
N LEU A 45 3.86 -11.61 -8.86
CA LEU A 45 5.19 -11.27 -8.37
C LEU A 45 5.92 -10.44 -9.44
N LEU A 46 5.59 -9.14 -9.51
CA LEU A 46 6.13 -8.22 -10.51
C LEU A 46 7.62 -7.96 -10.29
N ASP A 47 7.99 -7.72 -9.04
CA ASP A 47 9.37 -7.49 -8.61
C ASP A 47 9.57 -7.92 -7.15
N ASP A 48 10.73 -7.64 -6.59
CA ASP A 48 11.11 -7.99 -5.23
C ASP A 48 10.59 -7.00 -4.17
N LYS A 49 9.81 -5.97 -4.58
CA LYS A 49 9.23 -4.98 -3.68
C LYS A 49 7.81 -5.32 -3.29
N PHE A 50 7.33 -4.64 -2.26
CA PHE A 50 5.93 -4.71 -1.84
C PHE A 50 5.00 -4.20 -2.95
N ASN A 51 3.98 -4.97 -3.28
CA ASN A 51 3.04 -4.63 -4.35
C ASN A 51 1.57 -4.81 -3.92
N GLU A 52 0.64 -4.59 -4.85
CA GLU A 52 -0.80 -4.67 -4.60
C GLU A 52 -1.28 -6.08 -4.22
N SER A 53 -0.64 -7.13 -4.77
CA SER A 53 -0.98 -8.52 -4.42
C SER A 53 -0.59 -8.84 -2.97
N ASP A 54 0.55 -8.34 -2.50
CA ASP A 54 0.97 -8.47 -1.11
C ASP A 54 0.00 -7.75 -0.17
N MET A 55 -0.37 -6.50 -0.52
CA MET A 55 -1.34 -5.71 0.23
C MET A 55 -2.69 -6.42 0.34
N ARG A 56 -3.19 -6.96 -0.78
CA ARG A 56 -4.45 -7.70 -0.82
C ARG A 56 -4.40 -8.92 0.07
N ARG A 57 -3.37 -9.76 -0.07
CA ARG A 57 -3.20 -10.98 0.73
C ARG A 57 -3.16 -10.71 2.22
N ILE A 58 -2.49 -9.63 2.65
CA ILE A 58 -2.46 -9.23 4.06
C ILE A 58 -3.83 -8.72 4.50
N ALA A 59 -4.43 -7.79 3.76
CA ALA A 59 -5.68 -7.15 4.15
C ALA A 59 -6.85 -8.15 4.21
N ASP A 60 -6.96 -9.02 3.21
CA ASP A 60 -8.02 -10.03 3.14
C ASP A 60 -7.86 -11.06 4.28
N PHE A 61 -6.64 -11.57 4.52
CA PHE A 61 -6.37 -12.48 5.63
C PHE A 61 -6.72 -11.86 6.99
N MET A 62 -6.28 -10.63 7.23
CA MET A 62 -6.55 -9.94 8.51
C MET A 62 -8.04 -9.66 8.73
N ALA A 63 -8.75 -9.27 7.66
CA ALA A 63 -10.19 -9.06 7.73
C ALA A 63 -10.94 -10.37 7.99
N GLU A 64 -10.53 -11.46 7.36
CA GLU A 64 -11.10 -12.79 7.59
C GLU A 64 -10.82 -13.29 9.02
N SER A 65 -9.57 -13.21 9.47
CA SER A 65 -9.17 -13.61 10.82
C SER A 65 -9.95 -12.85 11.90
N LEU A 66 -9.99 -11.52 11.81
CA LEU A 66 -10.73 -10.71 12.76
C LEU A 66 -12.24 -11.00 12.68
N GLY A 67 -12.81 -11.10 11.47
CA GLY A 67 -14.23 -11.38 11.25
C GLY A 67 -14.68 -12.74 11.75
N ASN A 68 -13.80 -13.72 11.84
CA ASN A 68 -14.04 -15.08 12.33
C ASN A 68 -13.54 -15.31 13.76
N SER A 69 -13.00 -14.28 14.42
CA SER A 69 -12.45 -14.39 15.77
C SER A 69 -13.51 -14.81 16.80
N ALA A 70 -13.04 -15.50 17.84
CA ALA A 70 -13.89 -15.86 18.98
C ALA A 70 -14.51 -14.64 19.69
N LEU A 71 -13.84 -13.50 19.60
CA LEU A 71 -14.36 -12.22 20.09
C LEU A 71 -15.67 -11.85 19.40
N VAL A 72 -15.66 -11.81 18.06
CA VAL A 72 -16.83 -11.43 17.26
C VAL A 72 -17.99 -12.42 17.44
N GLN A 73 -17.67 -13.72 17.53
CA GLN A 73 -18.70 -14.76 17.74
C GLN A 73 -19.44 -14.63 19.06
N LYS A 74 -18.82 -14.09 20.11
CA LYS A 74 -19.39 -13.87 21.44
C LYS A 74 -20.15 -12.54 21.56
N MET A 75 -19.98 -11.61 20.64
CA MET A 75 -20.59 -10.29 20.68
C MET A 75 -22.08 -10.33 20.30
N LYS A 76 -22.92 -9.71 21.12
CA LYS A 76 -24.37 -9.57 20.85
C LYS A 76 -24.69 -8.42 19.89
N LYS A 77 -23.78 -7.46 19.75
CA LYS A 77 -23.90 -6.29 18.87
C LYS A 77 -22.59 -6.11 18.10
N ARG A 78 -22.70 -5.43 16.97
CA ARG A 78 -21.53 -5.12 16.15
C ARG A 78 -20.59 -4.16 16.91
N PRO A 79 -19.32 -4.51 17.13
CA PRO A 79 -18.37 -3.61 17.78
C PRO A 79 -18.09 -2.38 16.92
N VAL A 80 -17.91 -1.25 17.58
CA VAL A 80 -17.55 0.01 16.95
C VAL A 80 -16.03 0.20 17.03
N VAL A 81 -15.37 0.20 15.90
CA VAL A 81 -13.92 0.21 15.78
C VAL A 81 -13.44 1.55 15.22
N MET A 82 -12.32 2.05 15.72
CA MET A 82 -11.57 3.13 15.13
C MET A 82 -10.20 2.62 14.67
N VAL A 83 -9.89 2.82 13.38
CA VAL A 83 -8.54 2.59 12.89
C VAL A 83 -7.66 3.74 13.35
N THR A 84 -6.58 3.40 14.06
CA THR A 84 -5.62 4.37 14.56
C THR A 84 -4.29 4.25 13.81
N LEU A 85 -3.18 4.24 14.51
CA LEU A 85 -1.87 4.22 13.91
C LEU A 85 -1.48 2.82 13.46
N VAL A 86 -1.36 2.62 12.14
CA VAL A 86 -0.68 1.45 11.56
C VAL A 86 0.68 1.90 11.04
N LYS A 87 1.75 1.33 11.58
CA LYS A 87 3.13 1.77 11.36
C LYS A 87 3.77 1.00 10.21
N ASN A 88 4.35 1.72 9.28
CA ASN A 88 5.31 1.14 8.35
C ASN A 88 6.71 1.16 9.02
N ARG A 89 7.24 -0.02 9.33
CA ARG A 89 8.61 -0.24 9.84
C ARG A 89 9.49 -0.97 8.82
N SER A 90 8.99 -1.12 7.59
CA SER A 90 9.79 -1.63 6.49
C SER A 90 10.72 -0.56 5.94
N GLN A 91 11.69 -0.98 5.13
CA GLN A 91 12.57 -0.06 4.40
C GLN A 91 11.92 0.48 3.11
N GLU A 92 10.72 0.02 2.78
CA GLU A 92 9.98 0.43 1.60
C GLU A 92 8.87 1.43 1.94
N HIS A 93 8.47 2.23 0.95
CA HIS A 93 7.30 3.09 1.10
C HIS A 93 6.02 2.27 0.86
N ILE A 94 5.37 1.84 1.96
CA ILE A 94 4.11 1.10 1.91
C ILE A 94 2.97 2.02 2.34
N ASP A 95 1.93 2.14 1.50
CA ASP A 95 0.72 2.90 1.83
C ASP A 95 -0.15 2.13 2.84
N MET A 96 0.10 2.39 4.12
CA MET A 96 -0.63 1.77 5.23
C MET A 96 -2.09 2.19 5.26
N LYS A 97 -2.41 3.38 4.75
CA LYS A 97 -3.80 3.85 4.66
C LYS A 97 -4.60 2.99 3.68
N SER A 98 -4.08 2.76 2.49
CA SER A 98 -4.70 1.87 1.50
C SER A 98 -4.95 0.46 2.03
N MET A 99 -3.97 -0.11 2.75
CA MET A 99 -4.11 -1.43 3.38
C MET A 99 -5.23 -1.46 4.42
N THR A 100 -5.27 -0.48 5.31
CA THR A 100 -6.29 -0.41 6.36
C THR A 100 -7.68 -0.08 5.81
N ASP A 101 -7.76 0.73 4.77
CA ASP A 101 -9.01 1.02 4.06
C ASP A 101 -9.58 -0.25 3.42
N LYS A 102 -8.73 -1.09 2.82
CA LYS A 102 -9.15 -2.38 2.25
C LYS A 102 -9.70 -3.32 3.33
N MET A 103 -9.02 -3.45 4.46
CA MET A 103 -9.50 -4.22 5.62
C MET A 103 -10.84 -3.68 6.13
N ARG A 104 -10.95 -2.35 6.31
CA ARG A 104 -12.17 -1.70 6.79
C ARG A 104 -13.36 -1.99 5.85
N VAL A 105 -13.15 -1.87 4.54
CA VAL A 105 -14.18 -2.19 3.55
C VAL A 105 -14.65 -3.63 3.66
N ALA A 106 -13.73 -4.60 3.77
CA ALA A 106 -14.06 -6.01 3.93
C ALA A 106 -14.84 -6.27 5.23
N LEU A 107 -14.42 -5.68 6.35
CA LEU A 107 -15.08 -5.82 7.65
C LEU A 107 -16.48 -5.16 7.69
N ILE A 108 -16.67 -4.00 7.07
CA ILE A 108 -17.98 -3.36 6.94
C ILE A 108 -18.91 -4.23 6.07
N LYS A 109 -18.42 -4.71 4.92
CA LYS A 109 -19.19 -5.57 4.01
C LYS A 109 -19.61 -6.89 4.65
N SER A 110 -18.82 -7.42 5.59
CA SER A 110 -19.19 -8.62 6.36
C SER A 110 -20.41 -8.39 7.27
N GLY A 111 -20.79 -7.14 7.51
CA GLY A 111 -21.89 -6.78 8.41
C GLY A 111 -21.59 -6.98 9.90
N LYS A 112 -20.36 -7.40 10.26
CA LYS A 112 -19.97 -7.75 11.63
C LYS A 112 -19.42 -6.57 12.42
N PHE A 113 -19.01 -5.46 11.76
CA PHE A 113 -18.34 -4.31 12.38
C PHE A 113 -18.99 -2.99 11.99
N GLN A 114 -18.81 -1.99 12.84
CA GLN A 114 -19.03 -0.58 12.55
C GLN A 114 -17.72 0.19 12.76
N PHE A 115 -17.52 1.27 11.99
CA PHE A 115 -16.31 2.07 12.11
C PHE A 115 -16.66 3.54 12.34
N THR A 116 -15.93 4.19 13.24
CA THR A 116 -15.96 5.65 13.35
C THR A 116 -15.00 6.27 12.35
N GLU A 117 -15.43 7.36 11.70
CA GLU A 117 -14.60 8.11 10.76
C GLU A 117 -13.90 9.26 11.50
N LYS A 118 -12.56 9.16 11.61
CA LYS A 118 -11.76 10.19 12.28
C LYS A 118 -11.47 11.37 11.36
N ALA A 119 -11.29 11.11 10.07
CA ALA A 119 -10.84 12.13 9.11
C ALA A 119 -11.87 13.26 8.97
N ASN A 120 -13.17 12.93 8.96
CA ASN A 120 -14.24 13.90 8.69
C ASN A 120 -14.91 14.44 9.98
N ARG A 121 -14.23 14.35 11.14
CA ARG A 121 -14.84 14.82 12.41
C ARG A 121 -15.07 16.30 12.46
N ALA A 122 -14.15 17.09 11.90
CA ALA A 122 -14.27 18.54 11.87
C ALA A 122 -15.44 18.96 10.97
N GLU A 123 -15.53 18.38 9.80
CA GLU A 123 -16.62 18.65 8.84
C GLU A 123 -17.97 18.21 9.38
N ILE A 124 -18.02 17.07 10.09
CA ILE A 124 -19.27 16.61 10.75
C ILE A 124 -19.68 17.59 11.87
N ALA A 125 -18.72 18.11 12.64
CA ALA A 125 -19.01 19.06 13.69
C ALA A 125 -19.53 20.39 13.10
N GLU A 126 -18.90 20.90 12.07
CA GLU A 126 -19.32 22.11 11.34
C GLU A 126 -20.73 21.96 10.77
N GLU A 127 -21.04 20.81 10.16
CA GLU A 127 -22.38 20.53 9.61
C GLU A 127 -23.44 20.47 10.73
N VAL A 128 -23.12 19.84 11.87
CA VAL A 128 -24.05 19.78 13.02
C VAL A 128 -24.30 21.18 13.60
N ASP A 129 -23.25 22.00 13.69
CA ASP A 129 -23.40 23.40 14.14
C ASP A 129 -24.23 24.22 13.16
N TYR A 130 -24.01 24.08 11.85
CA TYR A 130 -24.86 24.68 10.84
C TYR A 130 -26.34 24.29 10.99
N GLN A 131 -26.63 22.98 11.14
CA GLN A 131 -27.99 22.49 11.29
C GLN A 131 -28.68 23.01 12.56
N THR A 132 -27.92 23.23 13.65
CA THR A 132 -28.49 23.60 14.95
C THR A 132 -28.52 25.11 15.21
N GLN A 133 -27.63 25.88 14.57
CA GLN A 133 -27.43 27.31 14.90
C GLN A 133 -27.75 28.28 13.76
N SER A 134 -27.77 27.82 12.50
CA SER A 134 -27.97 28.73 11.35
C SER A 134 -29.39 29.27 11.20
N GLY A 135 -30.37 28.56 11.73
CA GLY A 135 -31.79 28.88 11.55
C GLY A 135 -32.39 28.49 10.18
N TYR A 136 -31.57 27.95 9.28
CA TYR A 136 -32.02 27.50 7.95
C TYR A 136 -32.57 26.08 7.91
N VAL A 137 -32.22 25.25 8.88
CA VAL A 137 -32.63 23.85 8.94
C VAL A 137 -33.78 23.68 9.91
N ASP A 138 -34.80 22.91 9.50
CA ASP A 138 -35.93 22.57 10.37
C ASP A 138 -35.42 21.85 11.64
N PRO A 139 -35.70 22.37 12.84
CA PRO A 139 -35.24 21.79 14.10
C PRO A 139 -35.66 20.35 14.33
N SER A 140 -36.75 19.90 13.70
CA SER A 140 -37.20 18.50 13.80
C SER A 140 -36.35 17.52 13.03
N SER A 141 -35.66 17.99 11.98
CA SER A 141 -34.75 17.20 11.12
C SER A 141 -33.28 17.36 11.52
N ALA A 142 -32.92 18.42 12.25
CA ALA A 142 -31.55 18.72 12.63
C ALA A 142 -30.90 17.60 13.49
N ARG A 143 -29.64 17.31 13.21
CA ARG A 143 -28.86 16.35 14.01
C ARG A 143 -28.38 17.05 15.29
N ARG A 144 -28.42 16.30 16.39
CA ARG A 144 -28.09 16.86 17.72
C ARG A 144 -26.66 16.54 18.12
N ILE A 145 -25.99 17.53 18.72
CA ILE A 145 -24.69 17.36 19.39
C ILE A 145 -24.82 16.24 20.45
N GLY A 146 -23.76 15.45 20.63
CA GLY A 146 -23.68 14.40 21.65
C GLY A 146 -24.42 13.09 21.28
N LYS A 147 -24.84 12.91 20.04
CA LYS A 147 -25.48 11.69 19.54
C LYS A 147 -24.56 10.80 18.70
N GLN A 148 -23.29 11.19 18.51
CA GLN A 148 -22.32 10.33 17.85
C GLN A 148 -21.97 9.13 18.70
N ILE A 149 -21.81 7.97 18.05
CA ILE A 149 -21.40 6.73 18.72
C ILE A 149 -19.88 6.73 18.87
N GLY A 150 -19.38 6.52 20.08
CA GLY A 150 -17.95 6.37 20.35
C GLY A 150 -17.40 5.02 19.87
N ALA A 151 -16.11 4.98 19.56
CA ALA A 151 -15.42 3.72 19.30
C ALA A 151 -15.28 2.92 20.60
N GLU A 152 -15.49 1.61 20.50
CA GLU A 152 -15.27 0.65 21.60
C GLU A 152 -13.87 0.03 21.52
N TYR A 153 -13.31 0.01 20.30
CA TYR A 153 -12.01 -0.61 20.01
C TYR A 153 -11.11 0.26 19.17
N PHE A 154 -9.80 0.13 19.41
CA PHE A 154 -8.75 0.60 18.49
C PHE A 154 -8.20 -0.56 17.67
N LEU A 155 -8.17 -0.40 16.34
CA LEU A 155 -7.40 -1.24 15.43
C LEU A 155 -6.06 -0.56 15.18
N THR A 156 -4.98 -1.21 15.61
CA THR A 156 -3.59 -0.78 15.43
C THR A 156 -2.80 -1.86 14.70
N GLY A 157 -1.60 -1.56 14.26
CA GLY A 157 -0.75 -2.58 13.65
C GLY A 157 0.59 -2.04 13.18
N GLU A 158 1.40 -2.94 12.64
CA GLU A 158 2.65 -2.59 11.99
C GLU A 158 3.00 -3.59 10.90
N ILE A 159 3.81 -3.14 9.94
CA ILE A 159 4.47 -4.00 8.96
C ILE A 159 5.98 -3.83 9.07
N THR A 160 6.70 -4.95 8.99
CA THR A 160 8.16 -5.03 8.97
C THR A 160 8.62 -5.82 7.75
N ASP A 161 9.85 -5.60 7.32
CA ASP A 161 10.49 -6.39 6.27
C ASP A 161 11.84 -6.96 6.71
N ARG A 162 12.30 -7.95 6.00
CA ARG A 162 13.66 -8.48 6.07
C ARG A 162 14.10 -8.98 4.70
N VAL A 163 15.24 -8.49 4.24
CA VAL A 163 15.86 -8.92 2.99
C VAL A 163 17.10 -9.75 3.30
N GLN A 164 17.23 -10.91 2.63
CA GLN A 164 18.42 -11.76 2.69
C GLN A 164 18.86 -12.11 1.28
N GLU A 165 20.16 -11.93 1.01
CA GLU A 165 20.79 -12.38 -0.24
C GLU A 165 21.84 -13.44 0.08
N VAL A 166 21.75 -14.59 -0.62
CA VAL A 166 22.68 -15.70 -0.49
C VAL A 166 23.11 -16.12 -1.89
N GLY A 167 24.31 -15.78 -2.28
CA GLY A 167 24.83 -16.06 -3.63
C GLY A 167 23.99 -15.39 -4.71
N LYS A 168 23.29 -16.18 -5.51
CA LYS A 168 22.39 -15.69 -6.58
C LYS A 168 20.92 -15.60 -6.15
N GLU A 169 20.61 -15.92 -4.91
CA GLU A 169 19.26 -16.00 -4.39
C GLU A 169 18.96 -14.81 -3.48
N LYS A 170 17.76 -14.28 -3.60
CA LYS A 170 17.23 -13.19 -2.76
C LYS A 170 15.90 -13.60 -2.18
N TYR A 171 15.79 -13.46 -0.87
CA TYR A 171 14.57 -13.69 -0.10
C TYR A 171 14.12 -12.37 0.47
N VAL A 172 12.85 -12.02 0.24
CA VAL A 172 12.21 -10.84 0.83
C VAL A 172 11.05 -11.32 1.69
N TYR A 173 11.10 -11.01 2.97
CA TYR A 173 10.13 -11.41 3.95
C TYR A 173 9.41 -10.17 4.47
N TYR A 174 8.09 -10.24 4.52
CA TYR A 174 7.23 -9.24 5.15
C TYR A 174 6.43 -9.89 6.26
N LYS A 175 6.28 -9.17 7.38
CA LYS A 175 5.37 -9.54 8.45
C LYS A 175 4.50 -8.35 8.82
N ALA A 176 3.19 -8.54 8.71
CA ALA A 176 2.18 -7.59 9.17
C ALA A 176 1.51 -8.13 10.42
N THR A 177 1.47 -7.35 11.49
CA THR A 177 0.80 -7.68 12.74
C THR A 177 -0.28 -6.65 13.01
N PHE A 178 -1.49 -7.09 13.35
CA PHE A 178 -2.61 -6.21 13.73
C PHE A 178 -3.15 -6.58 15.10
N ASN A 179 -3.66 -5.57 15.79
CA ASN A 179 -4.15 -5.67 17.16
C ASN A 179 -5.49 -4.96 17.30
N LEU A 180 -6.43 -5.58 18.00
CA LEU A 180 -7.68 -4.95 18.41
C LEU A 180 -7.69 -4.78 19.93
N THR A 181 -7.62 -3.52 20.38
CA THR A 181 -7.54 -3.16 21.80
C THR A 181 -8.87 -2.56 22.25
N ASN A 182 -9.44 -3.07 23.31
CA ASN A 182 -10.61 -2.52 23.96
C ASN A 182 -10.25 -1.20 24.64
N ILE A 183 -10.99 -0.11 24.33
CA ILE A 183 -10.67 1.25 24.81
C ILE A 183 -10.93 1.38 26.32
N GLU A 184 -11.97 0.72 26.82
CA GLU A 184 -12.38 0.84 28.22
C GLU A 184 -11.44 0.06 29.16
N SER A 185 -11.14 -1.19 28.80
CA SER A 185 -10.31 -2.07 29.65
C SER A 185 -8.81 -1.96 29.38
N GLY A 186 -8.41 -1.45 28.19
CA GLY A 186 -7.03 -1.47 27.73
C GLY A 186 -6.53 -2.85 27.30
N LEU A 187 -7.39 -3.88 27.31
CA LEU A 187 -6.99 -5.25 26.97
C LEU A 187 -6.88 -5.44 25.46
N LEU A 188 -5.93 -6.27 25.08
CA LEU A 188 -5.77 -6.75 23.72
C LEU A 188 -6.68 -7.96 23.51
N ASP A 189 -7.83 -7.74 22.85
CA ASP A 189 -8.87 -8.75 22.70
C ASP A 189 -8.71 -9.61 21.43
N TRP A 190 -7.94 -9.10 20.45
CA TRP A 190 -7.54 -9.86 19.27
C TRP A 190 -6.19 -9.36 18.75
N THR A 191 -5.38 -10.30 18.32
CA THR A 191 -4.15 -10.06 17.56
C THR A 191 -3.96 -11.18 16.55
N ASP A 192 -3.43 -10.83 15.40
CA ASP A 192 -2.99 -11.82 14.39
C ASP A 192 -1.86 -11.27 13.54
N GLU A 193 -1.14 -12.17 12.88
CA GLU A 193 -0.06 -11.82 11.99
C GLU A 193 -0.14 -12.56 10.66
N LYS A 194 0.28 -11.88 9.59
CA LYS A 194 0.44 -12.46 8.26
C LYS A 194 1.87 -12.29 7.80
N GLU A 195 2.45 -13.43 7.45
CA GLU A 195 3.78 -13.50 6.89
C GLU A 195 3.72 -13.77 5.39
N LEU A 196 4.57 -13.08 4.63
CA LEU A 196 4.80 -13.31 3.21
C LEU A 196 6.29 -13.46 2.97
N ARG A 197 6.68 -14.44 2.15
CA ARG A 197 8.06 -14.60 1.71
C ARG A 197 8.13 -14.71 0.20
N LYS A 198 8.88 -13.83 -0.43
CA LYS A 198 9.17 -13.83 -1.86
C LYS A 198 10.56 -14.40 -2.10
N PHE A 199 10.72 -15.10 -3.21
CA PHE A 199 11.98 -15.67 -3.63
C PHE A 199 12.32 -15.25 -5.05
N TYR A 200 13.55 -14.77 -5.25
CA TYR A 200 14.07 -14.33 -6.53
C TYR A 200 15.45 -14.95 -6.78
N LYS A 201 15.74 -15.25 -8.04
CA LYS A 201 17.03 -15.78 -8.47
C LYS A 201 17.62 -14.91 -9.57
N LYS A 202 18.86 -14.45 -9.40
CA LYS A 202 19.58 -13.71 -10.45
C LYS A 202 19.82 -14.61 -11.64
N ARG A 203 19.39 -14.18 -12.84
CA ARG A 203 19.75 -14.88 -14.08
C ARG A 203 21.24 -14.73 -14.33
N SER A 204 21.93 -15.80 -14.67
CA SER A 204 23.26 -15.71 -15.26
C SER A 204 23.09 -15.15 -16.67
N VAL A 205 23.55 -13.92 -16.89
CA VAL A 205 23.74 -13.43 -18.26
C VAL A 205 24.93 -14.21 -18.78
N GLY A 206 24.69 -15.22 -19.64
CA GLY A 206 25.77 -15.88 -20.36
C GLY A 206 26.48 -14.84 -21.24
N MET A 207 27.78 -14.81 -21.12
CA MET A 207 28.62 -14.15 -22.14
C MET A 207 28.57 -14.96 -23.42
#